data_34bd55189940ce754ea856499609f1aa
#
_entry.id   34bd55189940ce754ea856499609f1aa
#
_cell.length_a   1.000
_cell.length_b   1.000
_cell.length_c   1.000
_cell.angle_alpha   90.00
_cell.angle_beta   90.00
_cell.angle_gamma   90.00
#
_symmetry.space_group_name_H-M   'P 1'
#
loop_
_entity.id
_entity.type
_entity.pdbx_description
1 polymer ?
#
loop_
_entity_poly.entity_id
_entity_poly.type
_entity_poly.pdbx_seq_one_letter_code
_entity_poly.pdbx_strand_id
1 'polypeptide(L)'
;GDHATYHIEFNAPLTSDVEGIARPISNWVKTSSKAEDLAMDGAEAICQANTHPGRIATLVLPANTAWSKGSGPALAAKPIAPTVPEEAAVEKAAKALASGKPAGLYLKGDVLREPGITLAGKISAKTGCTLYAPTSNARIDRGAGRVAIERVPYAVDTALKRLGHLEHMIGIGDAEPVAFFAYPEKPSRVLPENCSVQHLASLDQNGTRTLEMLV
;
A
#
# COMPACT_ATOMS: atom_id res chain seq x y z
N GLY A 1 -19.17 -16.69 9.02
CA GLY A 1 -20.16 -17.66 8.56
C GLY A 1 -21.44 -16.98 8.14
N ASP A 2 -22.27 -17.73 7.50
CA ASP A 2 -23.57 -17.30 7.02
C ASP A 2 -24.55 -18.48 7.13
N HIS A 3 -25.85 -18.23 6.92
CA HIS A 3 -26.84 -19.30 6.83
C HIS A 3 -26.49 -20.30 5.72
N ALA A 4 -27.00 -21.53 5.84
CA ALA A 4 -26.88 -22.51 4.76
C ALA A 4 -27.47 -21.94 3.46
N THR A 5 -26.87 -22.24 2.32
CA THR A 5 -27.24 -21.67 1.02
C THR A 5 -28.71 -21.86 0.67
N TYR A 6 -29.29 -23.01 1.06
CA TYR A 6 -30.73 -23.33 0.86
C TYR A 6 -31.64 -22.66 1.89
N HIS A 7 -31.11 -21.96 2.91
CA HIS A 7 -31.89 -21.33 3.97
C HIS A 7 -31.94 -19.80 3.85
N ILE A 8 -31.00 -19.19 3.13
CA ILE A 8 -30.89 -17.73 2.96
C ILE A 8 -32.18 -17.15 2.36
N GLU A 9 -32.82 -17.84 1.41
CA GLU A 9 -34.03 -17.37 0.72
C GLU A 9 -35.23 -17.17 1.67
N PHE A 10 -35.25 -17.82 2.82
CA PHE A 10 -36.32 -17.69 3.80
C PHE A 10 -36.17 -16.45 4.70
N ASN A 11 -35.14 -15.67 4.54
CA ASN A 11 -34.87 -14.45 5.34
C ASN A 11 -35.01 -14.72 6.86
N ALA A 12 -34.43 -15.80 7.32
CA ALA A 12 -34.46 -16.21 8.72
C ALA A 12 -33.77 -15.17 9.64
N PRO A 13 -34.02 -15.21 10.98
CA PRO A 13 -33.31 -14.35 11.91
C PRO A 13 -31.80 -14.36 11.69
N LEU A 14 -31.14 -13.19 11.76
CA LEU A 14 -29.72 -12.96 11.50
C LEU A 14 -29.28 -13.04 10.02
N THR A 15 -30.19 -13.24 9.07
CA THR A 15 -29.87 -13.06 7.65
C THR A 15 -29.41 -11.61 7.43
N SER A 16 -28.26 -11.45 6.78
CA SER A 16 -27.65 -10.14 6.53
C SER A 16 -26.85 -10.14 5.23
N ASP A 17 -26.59 -8.95 4.70
CA ASP A 17 -25.66 -8.76 3.57
C ASP A 17 -24.21 -8.86 4.07
N VAL A 18 -23.74 -10.09 4.29
CA VAL A 18 -22.40 -10.37 4.83
C VAL A 18 -21.31 -9.87 3.89
N GLU A 19 -21.49 -10.03 2.58
CA GLU A 19 -20.53 -9.49 1.61
C GLU A 19 -20.50 -7.96 1.62
N GLY A 20 -21.66 -7.30 1.67
CA GLY A 20 -21.78 -5.85 1.78
C GLY A 20 -21.10 -5.30 3.02
N ILE A 21 -21.16 -6.00 4.15
CA ILE A 21 -20.42 -5.65 5.38
C ILE A 21 -18.91 -5.84 5.19
N ALA A 22 -18.48 -6.88 4.49
CA ALA A 22 -17.06 -7.19 4.29
C ALA A 22 -16.38 -6.28 3.25
N ARG A 23 -17.07 -5.89 2.18
CA ARG A 23 -16.50 -5.14 1.04
C ARG A 23 -15.76 -3.85 1.42
N PRO A 24 -16.24 -3.00 2.34
CA PRO A 24 -15.53 -1.75 2.69
C PRO A 24 -14.19 -1.96 3.39
N ILE A 25 -13.95 -3.12 3.97
CA ILE A 25 -12.74 -3.44 4.74
C ILE A 25 -11.88 -4.53 4.10
N SER A 26 -12.30 -5.09 2.96
CA SER A 26 -11.62 -6.20 2.30
C SER A 26 -11.27 -5.88 0.86
N ASN A 27 -10.07 -6.23 0.45
CA ASN A 27 -9.62 -6.11 -0.94
C ASN A 27 -10.19 -7.22 -1.83
N TRP A 28 -10.58 -8.33 -1.22
CA TRP A 28 -11.17 -9.49 -1.87
C TRP A 28 -12.23 -10.11 -0.98
N VAL A 29 -13.40 -10.37 -1.53
CA VAL A 29 -14.53 -11.00 -0.84
C VAL A 29 -15.11 -12.07 -1.75
N LYS A 30 -15.31 -13.26 -1.20
CA LYS A 30 -15.95 -14.38 -1.89
C LYS A 30 -16.82 -15.16 -0.92
N THR A 31 -17.99 -15.58 -1.36
CA THR A 31 -18.82 -16.56 -0.65
C THR A 31 -18.63 -17.92 -1.30
N SER A 32 -18.24 -18.92 -0.52
CA SER A 32 -18.13 -20.31 -1.00
C SER A 32 -19.53 -20.86 -1.25
N SER A 33 -19.78 -21.37 -2.46
CA SER A 33 -21.13 -21.82 -2.84
C SER A 33 -21.48 -23.22 -2.35
N LYS A 34 -20.49 -24.08 -2.17
CA LYS A 34 -20.63 -25.49 -1.77
C LYS A 34 -19.36 -26.02 -1.12
N ALA A 35 -19.50 -27.11 -0.34
CA ALA A 35 -18.40 -27.70 0.42
C ALA A 35 -17.24 -28.22 -0.46
N GLU A 36 -17.55 -28.67 -1.67
CA GLU A 36 -16.56 -29.19 -2.62
C GLU A 36 -15.57 -28.10 -3.07
N ASP A 37 -15.99 -26.82 -3.14
CA ASP A 37 -15.17 -25.71 -3.57
C ASP A 37 -14.33 -25.10 -2.42
N LEU A 38 -14.67 -25.42 -1.17
CA LEU A 38 -14.13 -24.75 0.01
C LEU A 38 -12.60 -24.76 0.08
N ALA A 39 -11.96 -25.88 -0.27
CA ALA A 39 -10.51 -25.99 -0.24
C ALA A 39 -9.84 -25.08 -1.29
N MET A 40 -10.42 -24.98 -2.50
CA MET A 40 -9.95 -24.09 -3.55
C MET A 40 -10.18 -22.63 -3.20
N ASP A 41 -11.36 -22.29 -2.67
CA ASP A 41 -11.72 -20.95 -2.24
C ASP A 41 -10.80 -20.48 -1.10
N GLY A 42 -10.46 -21.38 -0.17
CA GLY A 42 -9.48 -21.13 0.89
C GLY A 42 -8.06 -20.89 0.35
N ALA A 43 -7.62 -21.70 -0.62
CA ALA A 43 -6.34 -21.53 -1.30
C ALA A 43 -6.29 -20.19 -2.07
N GLU A 44 -7.37 -19.79 -2.71
CA GLU A 44 -7.50 -18.50 -3.38
C GLU A 44 -7.44 -17.35 -2.36
N ALA A 45 -8.17 -17.44 -1.25
CA ALA A 45 -8.14 -16.42 -0.18
C ALA A 45 -6.71 -16.21 0.35
N ILE A 46 -5.95 -17.29 0.58
CA ILE A 46 -4.55 -17.24 1.01
C ILE A 46 -3.68 -16.55 -0.07
N CYS A 47 -3.88 -16.89 -1.35
CA CYS A 47 -3.19 -16.26 -2.46
C CYS A 47 -3.45 -14.75 -2.49
N GLN A 48 -4.71 -14.34 -2.39
CA GLN A 48 -5.12 -12.92 -2.37
C GLN A 48 -4.53 -12.18 -1.17
N ALA A 49 -4.56 -12.79 0.02
CA ALA A 49 -4.00 -12.20 1.23
C ALA A 49 -2.46 -11.99 1.13
N ASN A 50 -1.76 -12.88 0.44
CA ASN A 50 -0.31 -12.81 0.22
C ASN A 50 0.09 -12.03 -1.03
N THR A 51 -0.86 -11.56 -1.85
CA THR A 51 -0.56 -10.70 -2.99
C THR A 51 -0.06 -9.34 -2.50
N HIS A 52 1.08 -8.89 -3.07
CA HIS A 52 1.71 -7.62 -2.68
C HIS A 52 0.72 -6.43 -2.75
N PRO A 53 0.74 -5.51 -1.78
CA PRO A 53 1.62 -5.36 -0.60
C PRO A 53 1.14 -6.14 0.65
N GLY A 54 0.26 -7.08 0.51
CA GLY A 54 -0.55 -7.74 1.51
C GLY A 54 -1.95 -7.16 1.51
N ARG A 55 -2.97 -8.04 1.54
CA ARG A 55 -4.38 -7.66 1.37
C ARG A 55 -5.25 -8.30 2.45
N ILE A 56 -6.40 -7.69 2.70
CA ILE A 56 -7.44 -8.33 3.50
C ILE A 56 -8.30 -9.16 2.55
N ALA A 57 -8.31 -10.48 2.75
CA ALA A 57 -9.15 -11.40 2.02
C ALA A 57 -10.21 -11.98 2.96
N THR A 58 -11.47 -11.80 2.61
CA THR A 58 -12.61 -12.33 3.37
C THR A 58 -13.29 -13.45 2.59
N LEU A 59 -13.29 -14.65 3.16
CA LEU A 59 -14.02 -15.79 2.65
C LEU A 59 -15.25 -16.07 3.55
N VAL A 60 -16.43 -15.92 2.99
CA VAL A 60 -17.71 -16.21 3.66
C VAL A 60 -18.06 -17.67 3.48
N LEU A 61 -18.35 -18.36 4.59
CA LEU A 61 -18.65 -19.78 4.62
C LEU A 61 -20.10 -19.98 5.05
N PRO A 62 -21.03 -20.29 4.12
CA PRO A 62 -22.37 -20.74 4.46
C PRO A 62 -22.32 -22.01 5.31
N ALA A 63 -23.23 -22.14 6.26
CA ALA A 63 -23.21 -23.20 7.28
C ALA A 63 -23.13 -24.64 6.69
N ASN A 64 -23.76 -24.87 5.55
CA ASN A 64 -23.72 -26.19 4.89
C ASN A 64 -22.34 -26.55 4.33
N THR A 65 -21.44 -25.61 4.14
CA THR A 65 -20.05 -25.92 3.73
C THR A 65 -19.27 -26.62 4.86
N ALA A 66 -19.68 -26.41 6.12
CA ALA A 66 -19.02 -27.01 7.28
C ALA A 66 -19.47 -28.48 7.57
N TRP A 67 -20.68 -28.87 7.17
CA TRP A 67 -21.19 -30.23 7.42
C TRP A 67 -21.36 -31.10 6.18
N SER A 68 -21.22 -30.54 4.98
CA SER A 68 -21.27 -31.31 3.74
C SER A 68 -19.91 -31.92 3.40
N LYS A 69 -19.91 -32.94 2.54
CA LYS A 69 -18.67 -33.60 2.12
C LYS A 69 -17.84 -32.66 1.21
N GLY A 70 -16.60 -32.43 1.57
CA GLY A 70 -15.64 -31.66 0.75
C GLY A 70 -14.87 -32.51 -0.25
N SER A 71 -14.13 -31.87 -1.15
CA SER A 71 -13.31 -32.52 -2.19
C SER A 71 -11.89 -32.90 -1.76
N GLY A 72 -11.51 -32.60 -0.51
CA GLY A 72 -10.14 -32.80 -0.02
C GLY A 72 -9.25 -31.54 -0.14
N PRO A 73 -7.94 -31.63 0.08
CA PRO A 73 -7.06 -30.48 0.10
C PRO A 73 -6.85 -29.89 -1.30
N ALA A 74 -6.68 -28.57 -1.37
CA ALA A 74 -6.30 -27.85 -2.58
C ALA A 74 -4.86 -27.36 -2.52
N LEU A 75 -4.21 -27.23 -3.67
CA LEU A 75 -2.89 -26.61 -3.77
C LEU A 75 -3.05 -25.08 -3.68
N ALA A 76 -2.20 -24.46 -2.87
CA ALA A 76 -2.16 -23.01 -2.78
C ALA A 76 -1.67 -22.40 -4.11
N ALA A 77 -2.43 -21.44 -4.65
CA ALA A 77 -1.98 -20.64 -5.78
C ALA A 77 -0.83 -19.71 -5.36
N LYS A 78 0.10 -19.43 -6.28
CA LYS A 78 1.17 -18.47 -6.03
C LYS A 78 0.61 -17.04 -6.20
N PRO A 79 0.95 -16.12 -5.30
CA PRO A 79 0.62 -14.71 -5.49
C PRO A 79 1.20 -14.15 -6.79
N ILE A 80 0.51 -13.19 -7.39
CA ILE A 80 1.00 -12.48 -8.56
C ILE A 80 2.21 -11.63 -8.13
N ALA A 81 3.31 -11.72 -8.89
CA ALA A 81 4.48 -10.89 -8.63
C ALA A 81 4.17 -9.40 -8.87
N PRO A 82 4.62 -8.49 -7.99
CA PRO A 82 4.40 -7.06 -8.19
C PRO A 82 5.16 -6.56 -9.42
N THR A 83 4.53 -5.66 -10.17
CA THR A 83 5.12 -4.98 -11.33
C THR A 83 6.12 -3.91 -10.88
N VAL A 84 6.82 -3.32 -11.84
CA VAL A 84 7.66 -2.13 -11.66
C VAL A 84 7.16 -1.01 -12.56
N PRO A 85 7.51 0.26 -12.30
CA PRO A 85 7.19 1.36 -13.22
C PRO A 85 7.92 1.23 -14.55
N GLU A 86 7.40 1.91 -15.57
CA GLU A 86 8.02 2.03 -16.88
C GLU A 86 9.40 2.73 -16.77
N GLU A 87 10.39 2.30 -17.56
CA GLU A 87 11.75 2.82 -17.55
C GLU A 87 11.80 4.33 -17.78
N ALA A 88 10.99 4.85 -18.70
CA ALA A 88 10.88 6.29 -18.97
C ALA A 88 10.41 7.09 -17.75
N ALA A 89 9.54 6.51 -16.90
CA ALA A 89 9.11 7.14 -15.65
C ALA A 89 10.25 7.18 -14.62
N VAL A 90 11.06 6.12 -14.56
CA VAL A 90 12.24 6.04 -13.69
C VAL A 90 13.30 7.07 -14.14
N GLU A 91 13.59 7.15 -15.43
CA GLU A 91 14.52 8.17 -15.97
C GLU A 91 14.07 9.60 -15.67
N LYS A 92 12.77 9.87 -15.81
CA LYS A 92 12.21 11.19 -15.47
C LYS A 92 12.42 11.51 -13.99
N ALA A 93 12.17 10.56 -13.10
CA ALA A 93 12.39 10.70 -11.67
C ALA A 93 13.88 10.93 -11.35
N ALA A 94 14.76 10.12 -11.94
CA ALA A 94 16.21 10.25 -11.76
C ALA A 94 16.70 11.65 -12.19
N LYS A 95 16.26 12.15 -13.34
CA LYS A 95 16.58 13.52 -13.82
C LYS A 95 16.10 14.61 -12.86
N ALA A 96 14.89 14.47 -12.30
CA ALA A 96 14.36 15.42 -11.32
C ALA A 96 15.17 15.40 -10.02
N LEU A 97 15.52 14.24 -9.49
CA LEU A 97 16.34 14.09 -8.28
C LEU A 97 17.77 14.61 -8.47
N ALA A 98 18.35 14.45 -9.67
CA ALA A 98 19.71 14.88 -10.00
C ALA A 98 19.78 16.31 -10.56
N SER A 99 18.67 17.06 -10.57
CA SER A 99 18.60 18.40 -11.19
C SER A 99 19.38 19.51 -10.47
N GLY A 100 19.86 19.24 -9.25
CA GLY A 100 20.46 20.23 -8.37
C GLY A 100 19.44 21.12 -7.65
N LYS A 101 18.15 20.96 -7.92
CA LYS A 101 17.07 21.66 -7.24
C LYS A 101 16.64 20.93 -5.97
N PRO A 102 16.05 21.66 -4.98
CA PRO A 102 15.53 21.03 -3.78
C PRO A 102 14.52 19.92 -4.10
N ALA A 103 14.87 18.67 -3.80
CA ALA A 103 14.06 17.50 -4.11
C ALA A 103 13.82 16.63 -2.89
N GLY A 104 12.62 16.05 -2.81
CA GLY A 104 12.23 15.06 -1.83
C GLY A 104 11.96 13.70 -2.46
N LEU A 105 12.39 12.63 -1.79
CA LEU A 105 11.98 11.25 -2.08
C LEU A 105 11.03 10.81 -0.97
N TYR A 106 9.75 10.65 -1.30
CA TYR A 106 8.68 10.31 -0.38
C TYR A 106 8.38 8.83 -0.41
N LEU A 107 8.63 8.15 0.71
CA LEU A 107 8.65 6.70 0.82
C LEU A 107 7.53 6.19 1.71
N LYS A 108 6.76 5.20 1.27
CA LYS A 108 5.69 4.56 2.03
C LYS A 108 5.66 3.05 1.79
N GLY A 109 5.23 2.30 2.79
CA GLY A 109 5.07 0.85 2.68
C GLY A 109 6.35 0.08 3.00
N ASP A 110 6.63 -0.95 2.22
CA ASP A 110 7.75 -1.89 2.43
C ASP A 110 9.13 -1.27 2.22
N VAL A 111 9.24 -0.24 1.38
CA VAL A 111 10.50 0.51 1.15
C VAL A 111 11.01 1.26 2.40
N LEU A 112 10.19 1.37 3.44
CA LEU A 112 10.59 1.88 4.75
C LEU A 112 11.29 0.82 5.63
N ARG A 113 11.58 -0.35 5.07
CA ARG A 113 12.35 -1.44 5.67
C ARG A 113 13.61 -1.70 4.85
N GLU A 114 14.53 -2.49 5.39
CA GLU A 114 15.66 -2.99 4.59
C GLU A 114 15.17 -4.00 3.52
N PRO A 115 15.74 -3.97 2.29
CA PRO A 115 16.87 -3.12 1.84
C PRO A 115 16.43 -1.74 1.29
N GLY A 116 15.14 -1.38 1.29
CA GLY A 116 14.60 -0.15 0.70
C GLY A 116 15.26 1.12 1.26
N ILE A 117 15.37 1.23 2.60
CA ILE A 117 15.98 2.42 3.22
C ILE A 117 17.46 2.59 2.87
N THR A 118 18.21 1.49 2.71
CA THR A 118 19.62 1.54 2.26
C THR A 118 19.72 2.04 0.82
N LEU A 119 18.85 1.60 -0.08
CA LEU A 119 18.79 2.07 -1.46
C LEU A 119 18.41 3.55 -1.52
N ALA A 120 17.39 3.96 -0.77
CA ALA A 120 17.00 5.37 -0.66
C ALA A 120 18.16 6.24 -0.13
N GLY A 121 18.92 5.74 0.85
CA GLY A 121 20.12 6.41 1.35
C GLY A 121 21.19 6.62 0.29
N LYS A 122 21.41 5.62 -0.59
CA LYS A 122 22.35 5.77 -1.72
C LYS A 122 21.89 6.84 -2.71
N ILE A 123 20.59 6.87 -3.02
CA ILE A 123 20.00 7.90 -3.89
C ILE A 123 20.19 9.28 -3.26
N SER A 124 19.85 9.43 -1.98
CA SER A 124 20.01 10.70 -1.25
C SER A 124 21.48 11.16 -1.22
N ALA A 125 22.43 10.26 -0.94
CA ALA A 125 23.85 10.57 -0.95
C ALA A 125 24.36 11.04 -2.32
N LYS A 126 23.82 10.48 -3.41
CA LYS A 126 24.22 10.82 -4.78
C LYS A 126 23.58 12.12 -5.30
N THR A 127 22.34 12.40 -4.91
CA THR A 127 21.53 13.49 -5.47
C THR A 127 21.34 14.67 -4.52
N GLY A 128 21.58 14.50 -3.24
CA GLY A 128 21.28 15.48 -2.20
C GLY A 128 19.80 15.58 -1.83
N CYS A 129 18.92 14.73 -2.38
CA CYS A 129 17.50 14.77 -2.05
C CYS A 129 17.25 14.38 -0.58
N THR A 130 16.24 14.99 0.03
CA THR A 130 15.81 14.65 1.39
C THR A 130 14.83 13.46 1.34
N LEU A 131 15.02 12.51 2.27
CA LEU A 131 14.14 11.35 2.39
C LEU A 131 13.00 11.65 3.34
N TYR A 132 11.76 11.48 2.88
CA TYR A 132 10.55 11.69 3.65
C TYR A 132 9.72 10.43 3.76
N ALA A 133 8.97 10.32 4.86
CA ALA A 133 7.94 9.32 5.05
C ALA A 133 6.67 9.97 5.58
N PRO A 134 5.47 9.36 5.40
CA PRO A 134 4.25 9.82 6.03
C PRO A 134 4.39 10.01 7.54
N THR A 135 3.57 10.90 8.10
CA THR A 135 3.47 11.11 9.56
C THR A 135 3.24 9.78 10.29
N SER A 136 2.36 8.94 9.76
CA SER A 136 2.01 7.62 10.29
C SER A 136 2.41 6.52 9.33
N ASN A 137 3.11 5.51 9.85
CA ASN A 137 3.55 4.33 9.10
C ASN A 137 3.27 3.08 9.93
N ALA A 138 2.89 1.99 9.26
CA ALA A 138 2.72 0.70 9.92
C ALA A 138 4.05 0.19 10.53
N ARG A 139 5.15 0.40 9.79
CA ARG A 139 6.51 0.07 10.23
C ARG A 139 7.53 0.91 9.47
N ILE A 140 8.54 1.37 10.17
CA ILE A 140 9.75 1.99 9.63
C ILE A 140 10.96 1.48 10.39
N ASP A 141 11.97 1.00 9.68
CA ASP A 141 13.21 0.53 10.30
C ASP A 141 14.08 1.75 10.65
N ARG A 142 14.43 1.86 11.94
CA ARG A 142 15.15 3.02 12.52
C ARG A 142 16.22 2.56 13.48
N GLY A 143 17.12 3.45 13.82
CA GLY A 143 18.12 3.22 14.83
C GLY A 143 19.55 3.55 14.40
N ALA A 144 20.51 3.32 15.28
CA ALA A 144 21.92 3.55 15.01
C ALA A 144 22.40 2.73 13.80
N GLY A 145 23.18 3.36 12.92
CA GLY A 145 23.71 2.74 11.71
C GLY A 145 22.71 2.64 10.54
N ARG A 146 21.46 3.11 10.71
CA ARG A 146 20.46 3.15 9.64
C ARG A 146 20.32 4.54 9.03
N VAL A 147 19.90 4.58 7.78
CA VAL A 147 19.62 5.83 7.06
C VAL A 147 18.49 6.59 7.77
N ALA A 148 18.70 7.87 8.01
CA ALA A 148 17.68 8.74 8.59
C ALA A 148 16.63 9.11 7.54
N ILE A 149 15.37 8.80 7.83
CA ILE A 149 14.21 9.22 7.04
C ILE A 149 13.35 10.13 7.90
N GLU A 150 13.04 11.31 7.37
CA GLU A 150 12.26 12.31 8.07
C GLU A 150 10.76 12.04 7.92
N ARG A 151 10.02 12.04 9.01
CA ARG A 151 8.55 11.95 8.94
C ARG A 151 7.98 13.35 8.71
N VAL A 152 7.06 13.46 7.74
CA VAL A 152 6.32 14.69 7.54
C VAL A 152 5.57 15.05 8.81
N PRO A 153 5.69 16.28 9.32
CA PRO A 153 5.03 16.72 10.54
C PRO A 153 3.50 16.60 10.44
N TYR A 154 2.86 16.23 11.55
CA TYR A 154 1.39 16.17 11.62
C TYR A 154 0.74 17.56 11.54
N ALA A 155 1.31 18.56 12.24
CA ALA A 155 0.80 19.91 12.24
C ALA A 155 1.03 20.58 10.89
N VAL A 156 -0.05 21.10 10.26
CA VAL A 156 -0.04 21.66 8.91
C VAL A 156 1.01 22.76 8.74
N ASP A 157 1.08 23.73 9.67
CA ASP A 157 2.01 24.85 9.59
C ASP A 157 3.47 24.37 9.65
N THR A 158 3.74 23.35 10.47
CA THR A 158 5.08 22.76 10.57
C THR A 158 5.44 22.01 9.29
N ALA A 159 4.47 21.28 8.71
CA ALA A 159 4.65 20.58 7.44
C ALA A 159 4.91 21.56 6.29
N LEU A 160 4.11 22.64 6.18
CA LEU A 160 4.29 23.69 5.18
C LEU A 160 5.67 24.35 5.29
N LYS A 161 6.10 24.70 6.51
CA LYS A 161 7.44 25.26 6.76
C LYS A 161 8.54 24.27 6.38
N ARG A 162 8.35 22.98 6.69
CA ARG A 162 9.37 21.95 6.45
C ARG A 162 9.53 21.58 4.99
N LEU A 163 8.44 21.57 4.24
CA LEU A 163 8.41 21.16 2.83
C LEU A 163 8.42 22.33 1.86
N GLY A 164 8.24 23.56 2.36
CA GLY A 164 8.02 24.76 1.55
C GLY A 164 9.16 25.17 0.61
N HIS A 165 10.33 24.55 0.74
CA HIS A 165 11.49 24.79 -0.14
C HIS A 165 11.58 23.82 -1.31
N LEU A 166 10.75 22.76 -1.34
CA LEU A 166 10.85 21.69 -2.35
C LEU A 166 10.33 22.13 -3.72
N GLU A 167 11.10 21.84 -4.75
CA GLU A 167 10.70 22.01 -6.14
C GLU A 167 10.30 20.69 -6.82
N HIS A 168 10.81 19.55 -6.31
CA HIS A 168 10.45 18.21 -6.79
C HIS A 168 10.10 17.28 -5.64
N MET A 169 9.07 16.46 -5.83
CA MET A 169 8.71 15.36 -4.95
C MET A 169 8.51 14.10 -5.79
N ILE A 170 9.30 13.07 -5.51
CA ILE A 170 9.15 11.74 -6.13
C ILE A 170 8.57 10.80 -5.09
N GLY A 171 7.40 10.22 -5.37
CA GLY A 171 6.69 9.33 -4.46
C GLY A 171 6.83 7.86 -4.82
N ILE A 172 7.13 7.01 -3.84
CA ILE A 172 7.10 5.55 -3.93
C ILE A 172 6.19 5.03 -2.82
N GLY A 173 5.09 4.39 -3.21
CA GLY A 173 4.03 3.92 -2.33
C GLY A 173 2.94 4.97 -2.06
N ASP A 174 3.22 6.25 -2.28
CA ASP A 174 2.28 7.36 -2.26
C ASP A 174 2.79 8.49 -3.15
N ALA A 175 1.92 9.40 -3.57
CA ALA A 175 2.31 10.49 -4.46
C ALA A 175 2.91 11.67 -3.70
N GLU A 176 2.18 12.22 -2.75
CA GLU A 176 2.54 13.40 -1.99
C GLU A 176 1.93 13.41 -0.58
N PRO A 177 2.53 14.12 0.37
CA PRO A 177 1.94 14.32 1.68
C PRO A 177 0.76 15.29 1.62
N VAL A 178 -0.30 14.96 2.37
CA VAL A 178 -1.48 15.79 2.56
C VAL A 178 -1.73 16.03 4.06
N ALA A 179 -2.45 17.09 4.40
CA ALA A 179 -2.90 17.34 5.77
C ALA A 179 -3.82 16.20 6.24
N PHE A 180 -3.66 15.77 7.49
CA PHE A 180 -4.47 14.67 8.03
C PHE A 180 -5.96 15.05 8.16
N PHE A 181 -6.22 16.25 8.63
CA PHE A 181 -7.56 16.83 8.70
C PHE A 181 -7.58 18.18 7.96
N ALA A 182 -8.75 18.54 7.45
CA ALA A 182 -9.00 19.91 7.01
C ALA A 182 -9.12 20.83 8.22
N TYR A 183 -8.46 21.99 8.15
CA TYR A 183 -8.55 23.04 9.17
C TYR A 183 -8.97 24.36 8.50
N PRO A 184 -9.73 25.23 9.19
CA PRO A 184 -10.05 26.55 8.66
C PRO A 184 -8.79 27.31 8.24
N GLU A 185 -8.83 27.93 7.07
CA GLU A 185 -7.75 28.78 6.52
C GLU A 185 -6.41 28.06 6.29
N LYS A 186 -6.37 26.71 6.33
CA LYS A 186 -5.17 25.94 6.04
C LYS A 186 -5.35 25.05 4.80
N PRO A 187 -4.32 24.93 3.96
CA PRO A 187 -4.41 24.08 2.77
C PRO A 187 -4.39 22.59 3.15
N SER A 188 -5.05 21.77 2.33
CA SER A 188 -4.97 20.32 2.43
C SER A 188 -3.66 19.77 1.84
N ARG A 189 -3.13 20.40 0.79
CA ARG A 189 -1.84 20.10 0.20
C ARG A 189 -0.74 20.82 0.98
N VAL A 190 0.29 20.10 1.41
CA VAL A 190 1.38 20.65 2.23
C VAL A 190 2.69 20.86 1.48
N LEU A 191 2.68 20.66 0.17
CA LEU A 191 3.75 21.03 -0.74
C LEU A 191 3.48 22.41 -1.36
N PRO A 192 4.53 23.16 -1.81
CA PRO A 192 4.36 24.36 -2.61
C PRO A 192 3.53 24.10 -3.86
N GLU A 193 2.77 25.10 -4.31
CA GLU A 193 1.94 24.98 -5.54
C GLU A 193 2.79 24.64 -6.77
N ASN A 194 3.97 25.23 -6.88
CA ASN A 194 4.92 25.00 -7.96
C ASN A 194 5.78 23.74 -7.79
N CYS A 195 5.65 22.99 -6.69
CA CYS A 195 6.38 21.74 -6.52
C CYS A 195 5.86 20.68 -7.52
N SER A 196 6.76 20.22 -8.38
CA SER A 196 6.48 19.13 -9.33
C SER A 196 6.43 17.79 -8.58
N VAL A 197 5.29 17.10 -8.65
CA VAL A 197 5.11 15.79 -8.02
C VAL A 197 5.08 14.70 -9.09
N GLN A 198 5.82 13.63 -8.86
CA GLN A 198 5.74 12.41 -9.67
C GLN A 198 5.48 11.22 -8.75
N HIS A 199 4.32 10.59 -8.90
CA HIS A 199 4.04 9.28 -8.31
C HIS A 199 4.73 8.22 -9.17
N LEU A 200 5.91 7.75 -8.72
CA LEU A 200 6.75 6.85 -9.49
C LEU A 200 6.28 5.40 -9.38
N ALA A 201 5.93 4.95 -8.18
CA ALA A 201 5.41 3.61 -7.96
C ALA A 201 4.32 3.61 -6.90
N SER A 202 3.25 2.87 -7.13
CA SER A 202 2.16 2.63 -6.19
C SER A 202 2.50 1.51 -5.18
N LEU A 203 1.67 1.36 -4.13
CA LEU A 203 1.91 0.36 -3.09
C LEU A 203 1.84 -1.09 -3.59
N ASP A 204 1.13 -1.36 -4.68
CA ASP A 204 1.01 -2.68 -5.30
C ASP A 204 2.15 -3.01 -6.28
N GLN A 205 3.03 -2.05 -6.55
CA GLN A 205 4.25 -2.23 -7.33
C GLN A 205 5.45 -2.57 -6.44
N ASN A 206 6.51 -3.10 -7.02
CA ASN A 206 7.75 -3.45 -6.32
C ASN A 206 8.58 -2.20 -6.01
N GLY A 207 8.33 -1.56 -4.87
CA GLY A 207 9.03 -0.34 -4.46
C GLY A 207 10.54 -0.54 -4.29
N THR A 208 10.98 -1.66 -3.76
CA THR A 208 12.42 -1.97 -3.61
C THR A 208 13.10 -2.05 -4.97
N ARG A 209 12.50 -2.77 -5.95
CA ARG A 209 13.04 -2.85 -7.30
C ARG A 209 13.02 -1.48 -8.00
N THR A 210 12.01 -0.68 -7.75
CA THR A 210 11.95 0.72 -8.23
C THR A 210 13.13 1.54 -7.71
N LEU A 211 13.47 1.42 -6.42
CA LEU A 211 14.64 2.08 -5.85
C LEU A 211 15.95 1.57 -6.46
N GLU A 212 16.08 0.26 -6.73
CA GLU A 212 17.25 -0.28 -7.43
C GLU A 212 17.42 0.30 -8.84
N MET A 213 16.33 0.54 -9.56
CA MET A 213 16.36 1.18 -10.89
C MET A 213 16.76 2.67 -10.82
N LEU A 214 16.58 3.33 -9.66
CA LEU A 214 16.95 4.75 -9.45
C LEU A 214 18.41 4.92 -8.99
N VAL A 215 19.08 3.91 -8.43
CA VAL A 215 20.48 3.98 -7.95
C VAL A 215 21.47 4.08 -9.10
#